data_ae8f3af07463e96057576e134c05af1c
#
_entry.id   ae8f3af07463e96057576e134c05af1c
#
_cell.length_a   1.000
_cell.length_b   1.000
_cell.length_c   1.000
_cell.angle_alpha   90.00
_cell.angle_beta   90.00
_cell.angle_gamma   90.00
#
_symmetry.space_group_name_H-M   'P 1'
#
loop_
_entity.id
_entity.type
_entity.pdbx_description
1 polymer ?
#
loop_
_entity_poly.entity_id
_entity_poly.type
_entity_poly.pdbx_seq_one_letter_code
_entity_poly.pdbx_strand_id
1 'polypeptide(L)'
;TVWSELPIMPGAPKYFIRTEKIEKKTKKLNNHPIQISDDILRKMLKQLSYKYDRDQKEIPLFSSRELSLLSEYIPQALMMAKPNHDVTFVIKGPHSSTRWTWKEERLTAGRIFVSNNQLNLIIGTVQGDLQPTLSERYQGNVWESTKLVYDIGHRRKATKFEGMIVVYNQDQKGIYS
;
A
#
# COMPACT_ATOMS: atom_id res chain seq x y z
N THR A 1 15.52 4.94 -1.32
CA THR A 1 14.84 4.12 -0.31
C THR A 1 14.98 4.82 1.04
N VAL A 2 13.90 5.00 1.74
CA VAL A 2 13.86 5.60 3.09
C VAL A 2 13.81 4.49 4.14
N TRP A 3 13.07 3.43 3.84
CA TRP A 3 13.00 2.24 4.69
C TRP A 3 12.97 0.97 3.84
N SER A 4 13.59 -0.10 4.33
CA SER A 4 13.47 -1.44 3.73
C SER A 4 13.70 -2.54 4.75
N GLU A 5 12.99 -3.64 4.56
CA GLU A 5 13.14 -4.88 5.30
C GLU A 5 13.41 -6.02 4.31
N LEU A 6 14.42 -6.84 4.60
CA LEU A 6 14.72 -8.01 3.78
C LEU A 6 13.69 -9.11 4.03
N PRO A 7 13.30 -9.85 3.01
CA PRO A 7 12.40 -10.98 3.18
C PRO A 7 13.08 -12.08 4.01
N ILE A 8 12.30 -12.70 4.90
CA ILE A 8 12.77 -13.82 5.74
C ILE A 8 12.98 -15.08 4.89
N MET A 9 12.27 -15.20 3.76
CA MET A 9 12.36 -16.36 2.86
C MET A 9 12.93 -15.98 1.50
N PRO A 10 13.76 -16.84 0.89
CA PRO A 10 14.19 -16.64 -0.49
C PRO A 10 12.99 -16.55 -1.44
N GLY A 11 13.00 -15.55 -2.34
CA GLY A 11 11.90 -15.32 -3.29
C GLY A 11 10.76 -14.46 -2.80
N ALA A 12 10.66 -14.15 -1.50
CA ALA A 12 9.67 -13.19 -0.99
C ALA A 12 10.00 -11.77 -1.44
N PRO A 13 8.99 -10.89 -1.62
CA PRO A 13 9.21 -9.52 -2.04
C PRO A 13 9.98 -8.74 -0.98
N LYS A 14 10.82 -7.82 -1.41
CA LYS A 14 11.37 -6.81 -0.50
C LYS A 14 10.25 -5.90 -0.04
N TYR A 15 10.19 -5.64 1.26
CA TYR A 15 9.33 -4.60 1.82
C TYR A 15 10.11 -3.29 1.80
N PHE A 16 9.44 -2.19 1.44
CA PHE A 16 10.13 -0.91 1.33
C PHE A 16 9.17 0.28 1.37
N ILE A 17 9.73 1.43 1.70
CA ILE A 17 9.17 2.76 1.43
C ILE A 17 10.27 3.53 0.70
N ARG A 18 10.00 4.01 -0.49
CA ARG A 18 10.97 4.69 -1.35
C ARG A 18 10.33 5.73 -2.26
N THR A 19 11.14 6.60 -2.83
CA THR A 19 10.70 7.51 -3.90
C THR A 19 10.92 6.85 -5.25
N GLU A 20 9.97 6.97 -6.16
CA GLU A 20 10.04 6.49 -7.53
C GLU A 20 9.60 7.55 -8.52
N LYS A 21 10.22 7.57 -9.69
CA LYS A 21 9.77 8.46 -10.77
C LYS A 21 8.33 8.16 -11.16
N ILE A 22 7.55 9.23 -11.37
CA ILE A 22 6.22 9.11 -11.96
C ILE A 22 6.33 8.49 -13.36
N GLU A 23 5.30 7.76 -13.74
CA GLU A 23 5.21 7.15 -15.06
C GLU A 23 5.34 8.20 -16.17
N LYS A 24 6.12 7.90 -17.22
CA LYS A 24 6.45 8.84 -18.32
C LYS A 24 5.25 9.53 -18.97
N LYS A 25 4.08 8.95 -18.88
CA LYS A 25 2.84 9.49 -19.46
C LYS A 25 2.09 10.46 -18.53
N THR A 26 2.53 10.65 -17.31
CA THR A 26 1.92 11.59 -16.36
C THR A 26 2.60 12.96 -16.51
N LYS A 27 1.87 13.94 -17.04
CA LYS A 27 2.39 15.29 -17.27
C LYS A 27 2.42 16.17 -16.01
N LYS A 28 1.68 15.79 -14.96
CA LYS A 28 1.49 16.63 -13.79
C LYS A 28 2.53 16.32 -12.74
N LEU A 29 3.24 17.37 -12.32
CA LEU A 29 4.20 17.30 -11.23
C LEU A 29 3.49 17.33 -9.86
N ASN A 30 4.16 16.78 -8.86
CA ASN A 30 3.72 16.82 -7.47
C ASN A 30 4.12 18.12 -6.77
N ASN A 31 3.46 18.41 -5.66
CA ASN A 31 3.85 19.46 -4.73
C ASN A 31 4.93 18.94 -3.74
N HIS A 32 5.96 18.28 -4.26
CA HIS A 32 7.10 17.80 -3.48
C HIS A 32 8.33 18.70 -3.67
N PRO A 33 9.22 18.79 -2.69
CA PRO A 33 9.13 18.22 -1.34
C PRO A 33 8.05 18.89 -0.48
N ILE A 34 7.47 18.13 0.45
CA ILE A 34 6.47 18.65 1.38
C ILE A 34 6.64 18.00 2.77
N GLN A 35 6.42 18.79 3.81
CA GLN A 35 6.45 18.34 5.20
C GLN A 35 5.02 18.04 5.67
N ILE A 36 4.81 16.84 6.19
CA ILE A 36 3.57 16.41 6.81
C ILE A 36 3.91 15.85 8.20
N SER A 37 3.13 16.18 9.21
CA SER A 37 3.31 15.62 10.55
C SER A 37 2.94 14.14 10.58
N ASP A 38 3.74 13.33 11.28
CA ASP A 38 3.52 11.90 11.50
C ASP A 38 2.14 11.62 12.09
N ASP A 39 1.73 12.43 13.08
CA ASP A 39 0.42 12.30 13.72
C ASP A 39 -0.74 12.60 12.78
N ILE A 40 -0.61 13.61 11.93
CA ILE A 40 -1.63 13.95 10.93
C ILE A 40 -1.75 12.80 9.94
N LEU A 41 -0.64 12.35 9.37
CA LEU A 41 -0.64 11.24 8.43
C LEU A 41 -1.22 9.97 9.06
N ARG A 42 -0.82 9.65 10.30
CA ARG A 42 -1.35 8.49 11.03
C ARG A 42 -2.87 8.56 11.21
N LYS A 43 -3.39 9.72 11.60
CA LYS A 43 -4.84 9.93 11.74
C LYS A 43 -5.56 9.75 10.42
N MET A 44 -5.00 10.26 9.33
CA MET A 44 -5.57 10.11 7.99
C MET A 44 -5.61 8.64 7.56
N LEU A 45 -4.50 7.92 7.67
CA LEU A 45 -4.40 6.52 7.26
C LEU A 45 -5.24 5.58 8.14
N LYS A 46 -5.38 5.88 9.44
CA LYS A 46 -6.17 5.07 10.38
C LYS A 46 -7.66 5.02 10.04
N GLN A 47 -8.17 6.01 9.32
CA GLN A 47 -9.59 6.08 8.95
C GLN A 47 -9.93 5.26 7.72
N LEU A 48 -8.91 4.76 7.01
CA LEU A 48 -9.12 3.97 5.82
C LEU A 48 -9.56 2.55 6.19
N SER A 49 -10.64 2.13 5.58
CA SER A 49 -11.20 0.79 5.69
C SER A 49 -11.59 0.27 4.31
N TYR A 50 -11.80 -1.03 4.21
CA TYR A 50 -12.32 -1.66 3.01
C TYR A 50 -13.35 -2.74 3.36
N LYS A 51 -14.11 -3.18 2.36
CA LYS A 51 -15.04 -4.30 2.44
C LYS A 51 -14.79 -5.26 1.30
N TYR A 52 -14.90 -6.54 1.54
CA TYR A 52 -14.88 -7.54 0.48
C TYR A 52 -16.18 -7.53 -0.33
N ASP A 53 -17.29 -7.27 0.35
CA ASP A 53 -18.63 -7.18 -0.23
C ASP A 53 -19.39 -6.03 0.44
N ARG A 54 -20.43 -5.50 -0.22
CA ARG A 54 -21.19 -4.34 0.24
C ARG A 54 -21.83 -4.54 1.62
N ASP A 55 -22.25 -5.75 1.92
CA ASP A 55 -22.97 -6.09 3.15
C ASP A 55 -22.06 -6.57 4.29
N GLN A 56 -20.73 -6.61 4.06
CA GLN A 56 -19.77 -7.04 5.06
C GLN A 56 -19.30 -5.89 5.94
N LYS A 57 -18.81 -6.28 7.13
CA LYS A 57 -18.20 -5.35 8.08
C LYS A 57 -16.97 -4.66 7.47
N GLU A 58 -16.82 -3.39 7.75
CA GLU A 58 -15.62 -2.65 7.42
C GLU A 58 -14.39 -3.21 8.14
N ILE A 59 -13.32 -3.39 7.38
CA ILE A 59 -12.04 -3.90 7.85
C ILE A 59 -11.02 -2.76 7.73
N PRO A 60 -10.26 -2.43 8.79
CA PRO A 60 -9.19 -1.45 8.68
C PRO A 60 -8.20 -1.82 7.57
N LEU A 61 -7.87 -0.86 6.71
CA LEU A 61 -6.92 -1.07 5.61
C LEU A 61 -5.52 -1.41 6.13
N PHE A 62 -5.10 -0.74 7.20
CA PHE A 62 -3.79 -0.92 7.81
C PHE A 62 -3.90 -1.41 9.26
N SER A 63 -3.06 -2.36 9.62
CA SER A 63 -2.84 -2.76 11.00
C SER A 63 -2.10 -1.67 11.79
N SER A 64 -2.09 -1.76 13.11
CA SER A 64 -1.34 -0.80 13.96
C SER A 64 0.15 -0.77 13.66
N ARG A 65 0.75 -1.91 13.29
CA ARG A 65 2.16 -2.01 12.89
C ARG A 65 2.42 -1.28 11.58
N GLU A 66 1.58 -1.48 10.58
CA GLU A 66 1.67 -0.80 9.29
C GLU A 66 1.46 0.71 9.43
N LEU A 67 0.49 1.14 10.25
CA LEU A 67 0.27 2.55 10.55
C LEU A 67 1.49 3.21 11.21
N SER A 68 2.15 2.51 12.14
CA SER A 68 3.37 3.03 12.76
C SER A 68 4.48 3.21 11.74
N LEU A 69 4.69 2.20 10.90
CA LEU A 69 5.71 2.22 9.86
C LEU A 69 5.44 3.32 8.82
N LEU A 70 4.22 3.39 8.31
CA LEU A 70 3.85 4.39 7.30
C LEU A 70 3.94 5.82 7.87
N SER A 71 3.46 6.05 9.10
CA SER A 71 3.51 7.38 9.70
C SER A 71 4.93 7.85 10.01
N GLU A 72 5.86 6.94 10.28
CA GLU A 72 7.26 7.27 10.52
C GLU A 72 8.02 7.60 9.23
N TYR A 73 7.87 6.78 8.19
CA TYR A 73 8.74 6.86 7.01
C TYR A 73 8.14 7.59 5.80
N ILE A 74 6.82 7.66 5.64
CA ILE A 74 6.21 8.40 4.53
C ILE A 74 6.49 9.91 4.61
N PRO A 75 6.40 10.60 5.77
CA PRO A 75 6.75 12.02 5.87
C PRO A 75 8.20 12.30 5.44
N GLN A 76 9.13 11.45 5.87
CA GLN A 76 10.54 11.55 5.46
C GLN A 76 10.71 11.37 3.95
N ALA A 77 10.02 10.39 3.37
CA ALA A 77 10.05 10.14 1.95
C ALA A 77 9.45 11.31 1.13
N LEU A 78 8.37 11.92 1.59
CA LEU A 78 7.73 13.08 0.96
C LEU A 78 8.63 14.33 1.00
N MET A 79 9.39 14.52 2.09
CA MET A 79 10.40 15.59 2.17
C MET A 79 11.57 15.38 1.22
N MET A 80 11.93 14.13 0.93
CA MET A 80 13.04 13.79 0.02
C MET A 80 12.58 13.65 -1.44
N ALA A 81 11.30 13.54 -1.68
CA ALA A 81 10.75 13.32 -3.01
C ALA A 81 10.93 14.58 -3.89
N LYS A 82 11.33 14.37 -5.14
CA LYS A 82 11.34 15.41 -6.16
C LYS A 82 9.93 15.62 -6.73
N PRO A 83 9.63 16.76 -7.38
CA PRO A 83 8.31 17.00 -7.99
C PRO A 83 7.87 15.92 -8.98
N ASN A 84 8.81 15.22 -9.60
CA ASN A 84 8.55 14.14 -10.54
C ASN A 84 8.67 12.73 -9.92
N HIS A 85 8.50 12.62 -8.60
CA HIS A 85 8.54 11.36 -7.88
C HIS A 85 7.28 11.17 -7.04
N ASP A 86 6.81 9.92 -6.94
CA ASP A 86 5.87 9.46 -5.93
C ASP A 86 6.64 8.78 -4.80
N VAL A 87 6.02 8.64 -3.67
CA VAL A 87 6.46 7.72 -2.62
C VAL A 87 5.70 6.41 -2.82
N THR A 88 6.42 5.31 -3.03
CA THR A 88 5.84 3.97 -3.16
C THR A 88 6.16 3.14 -1.94
N PHE A 89 5.26 2.25 -1.58
CA PHE A 89 5.45 1.35 -0.45
C PHE A 89 4.97 -0.06 -0.75
N VAL A 90 5.67 -1.01 -0.17
CA VAL A 90 5.29 -2.41 -0.04
C VAL A 90 5.58 -2.79 1.40
N ILE A 91 4.56 -3.07 2.15
CA ILE A 91 4.62 -3.36 3.58
C ILE A 91 3.84 -4.61 3.90
N LYS A 92 4.10 -5.18 5.08
CA LYS A 92 3.33 -6.30 5.62
C LYS A 92 2.87 -6.00 7.04
N GLY A 93 1.77 -6.59 7.42
CA GLY A 93 1.26 -6.51 8.77
C GLY A 93 0.28 -7.61 9.13
N PRO A 94 0.02 -7.77 10.43
CA PRO A 94 -0.89 -8.78 10.92
C PRO A 94 -2.34 -8.36 10.67
N HIS A 95 -3.08 -9.16 9.92
CA HIS A 95 -4.51 -8.98 9.66
C HIS A 95 -5.31 -10.20 10.10
N SER A 96 -6.56 -9.98 10.50
CA SER A 96 -7.45 -11.07 10.88
C SER A 96 -7.75 -11.93 9.67
N SER A 97 -7.52 -13.23 9.79
CA SER A 97 -7.95 -14.20 8.80
C SER A 97 -9.48 -14.34 8.81
N THR A 98 -10.10 -14.44 7.63
CA THR A 98 -11.54 -14.72 7.50
C THR A 98 -11.88 -16.15 7.88
N ARG A 99 -10.88 -17.05 7.92
CA ARG A 99 -11.06 -18.49 8.20
C ARG A 99 -10.70 -18.92 9.61
N TRP A 100 -9.84 -18.15 10.31
CA TRP A 100 -9.25 -18.58 11.58
C TRP A 100 -9.18 -17.43 12.58
N THR A 101 -9.14 -17.75 13.85
CA THR A 101 -9.07 -16.77 14.95
C THR A 101 -7.71 -16.09 15.11
N TRP A 102 -6.68 -16.54 14.39
CA TRP A 102 -5.35 -15.94 14.44
C TRP A 102 -5.13 -14.89 13.34
N LYS A 103 -4.16 -14.04 13.59
CA LYS A 103 -3.72 -13.04 12.64
C LYS A 103 -2.70 -13.65 11.68
N GLU A 104 -2.84 -13.32 10.40
CA GLU A 104 -1.90 -13.69 9.36
C GLU A 104 -1.17 -12.43 8.87
N GLU A 105 0.11 -12.59 8.53
CA GLU A 105 0.86 -11.53 7.85
C GLU A 105 0.32 -11.38 6.42
N ARG A 106 -0.08 -10.16 6.06
CA ARG A 106 -0.62 -9.81 4.75
C ARG A 106 0.18 -8.65 4.16
N LEU A 107 0.24 -8.60 2.84
CA LEU A 107 0.97 -7.58 2.09
C LEU A 107 0.02 -6.49 1.61
N THR A 108 0.39 -5.23 1.89
CA THR A 108 -0.28 -4.07 1.31
C THR A 108 0.74 -3.23 0.53
N ALA A 109 0.39 -2.87 -0.69
CA ALA A 109 1.26 -2.08 -1.55
C ALA A 109 0.51 -0.93 -2.20
N GLY A 110 1.21 0.20 -2.37
CA GLY A 110 0.60 1.38 -2.93
C GLY A 110 1.59 2.51 -3.20
N ARG A 111 1.02 3.67 -3.54
CA ARG A 111 1.76 4.92 -3.70
C ARG A 111 1.02 6.08 -3.07
N ILE A 112 1.80 7.05 -2.61
CA ILE A 112 1.31 8.28 -2.00
C ILE A 112 2.06 9.48 -2.58
N PHE A 113 1.34 10.56 -2.82
CA PHE A 113 1.91 11.80 -3.34
C PHE A 113 1.01 13.00 -3.04
N VAL A 114 1.57 14.20 -3.08
CA VAL A 114 0.80 15.43 -2.91
C VAL A 114 0.69 16.15 -4.25
N SER A 115 -0.52 16.42 -4.68
CA SER A 115 -0.83 17.14 -5.90
C SER A 115 -2.04 18.03 -5.68
N ASN A 116 -2.01 19.28 -6.16
CA ASN A 116 -3.05 20.30 -5.90
C ASN A 116 -3.30 20.54 -4.40
N ASN A 117 -2.25 20.50 -3.58
CA ASN A 117 -2.32 20.60 -2.11
C ASN A 117 -3.18 19.52 -1.44
N GLN A 118 -3.35 18.38 -2.11
CA GLN A 118 -4.08 17.23 -1.60
C GLN A 118 -3.17 16.04 -1.52
N LEU A 119 -3.26 15.30 -0.41
CA LEU A 119 -2.60 14.00 -0.28
C LEU A 119 -3.41 12.97 -1.05
N ASN A 120 -2.75 12.33 -2.00
CA ASN A 120 -3.34 11.28 -2.83
C ASN A 120 -2.73 9.93 -2.42
N LEU A 121 -3.57 8.93 -2.24
CA LEU A 121 -3.17 7.56 -1.94
C LEU A 121 -3.81 6.62 -2.96
N ILE A 122 -2.99 5.82 -3.60
CA ILE A 122 -3.41 4.75 -4.50
C ILE A 122 -2.94 3.43 -3.91
N ILE A 123 -3.87 2.53 -3.67
CA ILE A 123 -3.55 1.18 -3.20
C ILE A 123 -3.72 0.23 -4.39
N GLY A 124 -2.67 -0.48 -4.73
CA GLY A 124 -2.67 -1.49 -5.79
C GLY A 124 -2.92 -2.89 -5.25
N THR A 125 -2.35 -3.21 -4.09
CA THR A 125 -2.56 -4.50 -3.41
C THR A 125 -3.07 -4.26 -2.00
N VAL A 126 -4.22 -4.84 -1.67
CA VAL A 126 -4.83 -4.78 -0.33
C VAL A 126 -4.73 -6.15 0.31
N GLN A 127 -3.96 -6.23 1.39
CA GLN A 127 -3.84 -7.43 2.24
C GLN A 127 -3.66 -8.74 1.43
N GLY A 128 -2.79 -8.69 0.41
CA GLY A 128 -2.46 -9.85 -0.42
C GLY A 128 -1.76 -10.95 0.37
N ASP A 129 -1.91 -12.19 -0.08
CA ASP A 129 -1.23 -13.34 0.51
C ASP A 129 0.29 -13.25 0.34
N LEU A 130 1.03 -13.61 1.39
CA LEU A 130 2.49 -13.70 1.34
C LEU A 130 3.00 -15.04 0.82
N GLN A 131 2.13 -16.04 0.75
CA GLN A 131 2.48 -17.39 0.29
C GLN A 131 1.81 -17.65 -1.05
N PRO A 132 2.54 -18.24 -2.02
CA PRO A 132 1.91 -18.79 -3.21
C PRO A 132 0.94 -19.88 -2.78
N THR A 133 -0.24 -19.90 -3.37
CA THR A 133 -1.24 -20.92 -3.11
C THR A 133 -0.67 -22.31 -3.40
N LEU A 134 -1.01 -23.32 -2.59
CA LEU A 134 -0.53 -24.69 -2.78
C LEU A 134 -0.83 -25.24 -4.17
N SER A 135 -1.87 -24.75 -4.85
CA SER A 135 -2.20 -25.11 -6.24
C SER A 135 -1.12 -24.69 -7.25
N GLU A 136 -0.41 -23.63 -6.99
CA GLU A 136 0.69 -23.18 -7.87
C GLU A 136 1.98 -23.98 -7.64
N ARG A 137 2.13 -24.63 -6.47
CA ARG A 137 3.26 -25.53 -6.17
C ARG A 137 3.21 -26.86 -6.92
N TYR A 138 2.06 -27.28 -7.39
CA TYR A 138 1.85 -28.62 -8.01
C TYR A 138 1.82 -28.66 -9.53
N GLN A 139 1.92 -27.53 -10.19
CA GLN A 139 2.09 -27.52 -11.65
C GLN A 139 3.56 -27.70 -12.03
N GLY A 140 3.97 -28.94 -11.99
CA GLY A 140 5.04 -29.59 -12.72
C GLY A 140 6.36 -28.85 -12.97
N ASN A 141 7.42 -29.33 -12.34
CA ASN A 141 8.81 -29.33 -12.83
C ASN A 141 9.56 -28.02 -13.06
N VAL A 142 9.11 -26.88 -12.59
CA VAL A 142 9.92 -25.67 -12.66
C VAL A 142 10.01 -25.05 -11.26
N TRP A 143 11.21 -25.04 -10.70
CA TRP A 143 11.59 -24.16 -9.61
C TRP A 143 11.70 -22.72 -10.12
N GLU A 144 10.71 -22.25 -10.85
CA GLU A 144 10.55 -20.83 -11.06
C GLU A 144 10.09 -20.24 -9.73
N SER A 145 10.98 -19.45 -9.15
CA SER A 145 10.66 -18.61 -8.00
C SER A 145 9.37 -17.87 -8.32
N THR A 146 8.26 -18.30 -7.73
CA THR A 146 7.00 -17.60 -7.78
C THR A 146 7.25 -16.22 -7.19
N LYS A 147 7.52 -15.23 -8.05
CA LYS A 147 7.58 -13.84 -7.64
C LYS A 147 6.24 -13.51 -7.07
N LEU A 148 6.17 -13.21 -5.79
CA LEU A 148 4.99 -12.59 -5.20
C LEU A 148 4.68 -11.35 -6.02
N VAL A 149 3.59 -11.42 -6.78
CA VAL A 149 3.14 -10.33 -7.64
C VAL A 149 2.36 -9.36 -6.76
N TYR A 150 2.92 -8.18 -6.55
CA TYR A 150 2.19 -7.07 -5.94
C TYR A 150 2.04 -5.93 -6.95
N ASP A 151 0.94 -5.21 -6.87
CA ASP A 151 0.69 -3.99 -7.63
C ASP A 151 0.79 -2.78 -6.69
N ILE A 152 1.60 -1.80 -7.06
CA ILE A 152 1.71 -0.51 -6.34
C ILE A 152 0.67 0.51 -6.82
N GLY A 153 -0.21 0.11 -7.71
CA GLY A 153 -1.21 0.98 -8.32
C GLY A 153 -0.65 1.93 -9.38
N HIS A 154 -1.53 2.38 -10.26
CA HIS A 154 -1.20 3.28 -11.35
C HIS A 154 -2.07 4.54 -11.29
N ARG A 155 -1.50 5.71 -11.53
CA ARG A 155 -2.21 7.01 -11.52
C ARG A 155 -3.35 7.09 -12.55
N ARG A 156 -3.37 6.23 -13.57
CA ARG A 156 -4.32 6.29 -14.70
C ARG A 156 -5.50 5.33 -14.59
N LYS A 157 -5.38 4.33 -13.76
CA LYS A 157 -6.49 3.41 -13.49
C LYS A 157 -7.06 3.83 -12.15
N ALA A 158 -8.29 4.37 -12.14
CA ALA A 158 -9.11 4.21 -10.96
C ALA A 158 -9.06 2.71 -10.67
N THR A 159 -8.39 2.32 -9.61
CA THR A 159 -8.23 0.92 -9.26
C THR A 159 -9.61 0.43 -8.87
N LYS A 160 -10.31 -0.13 -9.84
CA LYS A 160 -11.40 -1.03 -9.56
C LYS A 160 -10.72 -2.27 -8.96
N PHE A 161 -10.65 -2.32 -7.65
CA PHE A 161 -10.31 -3.56 -6.97
C PHE A 161 -11.46 -4.51 -7.26
N GLU A 162 -11.25 -5.50 -8.11
CA GLU A 162 -12.25 -6.54 -8.33
C GLU A 162 -12.53 -7.20 -6.98
N GLY A 163 -13.74 -7.02 -6.47
CA GLY A 163 -14.18 -7.57 -5.19
C GLY A 163 -13.88 -6.73 -3.94
N MET A 164 -13.25 -5.56 -4.03
CA MET A 164 -12.99 -4.70 -2.88
C MET A 164 -13.50 -3.27 -3.09
N ILE A 165 -14.13 -2.72 -2.06
CA ILE A 165 -14.58 -1.33 -2.02
C ILE A 165 -13.77 -0.64 -0.93
N VAL A 166 -12.97 0.35 -1.30
CA VAL A 166 -12.30 1.22 -0.33
C VAL A 166 -13.31 2.26 0.14
N VAL A 167 -13.61 2.26 1.43
CA VAL A 167 -14.54 3.21 2.05
C VAL A 167 -13.75 4.36 2.66
N TYR A 168 -14.07 5.58 2.24
CA TYR A 168 -13.51 6.80 2.82
C TYR A 168 -14.45 7.36 3.87
N ASN A 169 -13.89 7.82 4.97
CA ASN A 169 -14.64 8.66 5.88
C ASN A 169 -14.72 10.07 5.29
N GLN A 170 -15.93 10.49 4.87
CA GLN A 170 -16.16 11.73 4.12
C GLN A 170 -15.83 13.01 4.90
N ASP A 171 -15.62 12.92 6.22
CA ASP A 171 -15.36 14.08 7.08
C ASP A 171 -13.92 14.61 6.98
N GLN A 172 -13.05 13.96 6.20
CA GLN A 172 -11.68 14.42 6.00
C GLN A 172 -11.44 14.86 4.56
N LYS A 173 -11.48 16.17 4.38
CA LYS A 173 -11.07 16.82 3.14
C LYS A 173 -9.57 16.56 2.90
N GLY A 174 -9.23 15.82 1.86
CA GLY A 174 -7.87 15.76 1.37
C GLY A 174 -7.26 14.41 1.05
N ILE A 175 -7.96 13.27 1.22
CA ILE A 175 -7.51 11.97 0.75
C ILE A 175 -8.35 11.56 -0.46
N TYR A 176 -7.69 11.36 -1.60
CA TYR A 176 -8.31 10.89 -2.83
C TYR A 176 -7.66 9.60 -3.30
N SER A 177 -8.46 8.64 -3.68
CA SER A 177 -8.05 7.42 -4.37
C SER A 177 -8.00 7.62 -5.87
#